data_4ce3f77fdd26c243584a1ae84c0678fb
#
_entry.id   4ce3f77fdd26c243584a1ae84c0678fb
#
_cell.length_a   1.000
_cell.length_b   1.000
_cell.length_c   1.000
_cell.angle_alpha   90.00
_cell.angle_beta   90.00
_cell.angle_gamma   90.00
#
_symmetry.space_group_name_H-M   'P 1'
#
loop_
_entity.id
_entity.type
_entity.pdbx_description
1 polymer ?
#
loop_
_entity_poly.entity_id
_entity_poly.type
_entity_poly.pdbx_seq_one_letter_code
_entity_poly.pdbx_strand_id
1 'polypeptide(L)'
;MPVNQIGLHNEKVKNMRKITVDNDVVGHDTEINSVVSSTAEKIRQQFGVKVDPNSSQEKFYIATPIIPESRKNIVVTNEGLADVITAKYYWSHSFTSEYFEDNSVDVKVGESKVLVAPSNPLYYSKVVIFNNTKSVAFVTVREKMSDIVKYNDVSAPIPYAVYSNAVYAFEWDSSAILKQAVVKGLSYVPHVGKYLSYIVGFFWKDKEKDIWQEVVGKVQQLVEDSILKAVKGILSGNINELKEKMNEVIRSLEKNLGTQEARDDYMHLARSMVGKEASLIFHENKTNFHILPMYSTLALMQIMYWTVGIERRKEIGLSDIEVENLRSYIKKLVSDAEHHVNRVYKLELDSVVSDSDVNRVADNIMYVHGYCQIHGLEYMDIIKNIQSRGNNITGFYPRTISYSTFFGSPTSDARILALRPEKDMPEPFKPKFLNERFNKIASVKGYIVRIGGAKRVGGLEITFENGSKYQQGQATNEHEIVNLKGNLIKTLEVWGNGAIDEAKFTLTNGDVLTIGQRNSSNYRKFSLDGHYICGVFIANDRSGLAGQAANIAVSYHQLVE
;
A
#
# COMPACT_ATOMS: atom_id res chain seq x y z
N MET A 1 -34.93 36.01 24.01
CA MET A 1 -35.65 35.01 23.23
C MET A 1 -34.68 34.23 22.37
N PRO A 2 -34.44 32.97 22.66
CA PRO A 2 -34.05 32.03 21.65
C PRO A 2 -34.74 30.66 21.88
N VAL A 3 -35.70 30.33 21.04
CA VAL A 3 -36.38 29.04 21.04
C VAL A 3 -36.42 28.52 19.60
N ASN A 4 -35.28 28.12 19.04
CA ASN A 4 -35.28 27.42 17.73
C ASN A 4 -34.06 26.53 17.43
N GLN A 5 -33.26 26.14 18.42
CA GLN A 5 -32.15 25.18 18.18
C GLN A 5 -32.36 23.76 18.74
N ILE A 6 -33.46 23.50 19.44
CA ILE A 6 -33.72 22.17 20.03
C ILE A 6 -34.41 21.21 19.04
N GLY A 7 -35.00 21.74 17.95
CA GLY A 7 -35.72 20.92 16.95
C GLY A 7 -34.85 20.11 16.01
N LEU A 8 -33.66 20.60 15.66
CA LEU A 8 -32.78 19.94 14.66
C LEU A 8 -31.99 18.73 15.19
N HIS A 9 -31.77 18.69 16.50
CA HIS A 9 -31.03 17.57 17.11
C HIS A 9 -31.90 16.32 17.29
N ASN A 10 -33.21 16.51 17.50
CA ASN A 10 -34.14 15.40 17.61
C ASN A 10 -34.55 14.76 16.28
N GLU A 11 -34.48 15.49 15.16
CA GLU A 11 -34.73 14.90 13.83
C GLU A 11 -33.58 14.02 13.33
N LYS A 12 -32.33 14.38 13.61
CA LYS A 12 -31.19 13.51 13.27
C LYS A 12 -31.17 12.18 14.01
N VAL A 13 -31.57 12.20 15.27
CA VAL A 13 -31.70 10.96 16.08
C VAL A 13 -32.92 10.13 15.68
N LYS A 14 -34.03 10.77 15.26
CA LYS A 14 -35.18 10.05 14.71
C LYS A 14 -34.93 9.43 13.37
N ASN A 15 -34.15 10.08 12.49
CA ASN A 15 -33.80 9.52 11.19
C ASN A 15 -32.81 8.34 11.30
N MET A 16 -31.90 8.30 12.28
CA MET A 16 -31.08 7.11 12.53
C MET A 16 -31.87 5.91 13.07
N ARG A 17 -33.01 6.12 13.77
CA ARG A 17 -33.89 5.04 14.22
C ARG A 17 -34.87 4.53 13.15
N LYS A 18 -35.09 5.28 12.07
CA LYS A 18 -36.05 4.92 11.02
C LYS A 18 -35.46 4.05 9.90
N ILE A 19 -34.12 3.81 9.89
CA ILE A 19 -33.43 2.93 8.93
C ILE A 19 -33.45 1.44 9.37
N THR A 20 -34.03 1.13 10.54
CA THR A 20 -34.01 -0.24 11.09
C THR A 20 -35.33 -0.95 11.10
N VAL A 21 -36.40 -0.44 10.49
CA VAL A 21 -37.68 -1.18 10.42
C VAL A 21 -38.34 -0.93 9.05
N ASP A 22 -37.92 -1.64 8.06
CA ASP A 22 -38.78 -2.15 6.99
C ASP A 22 -38.24 -3.53 6.60
N ASN A 23 -38.80 -4.52 7.28
CA ASN A 23 -38.74 -5.92 6.88
C ASN A 23 -39.73 -6.12 5.75
N ASP A 24 -39.24 -6.26 4.54
CA ASP A 24 -39.78 -7.17 3.52
C ASP A 24 -39.00 -6.98 2.22
N VAL A 25 -37.85 -7.63 2.10
CA VAL A 25 -37.31 -8.23 0.88
C VAL A 25 -36.17 -9.20 1.25
N VAL A 26 -36.52 -10.47 1.27
CA VAL A 26 -35.76 -11.66 0.87
C VAL A 26 -34.24 -11.72 1.13
N GLY A 27 -33.84 -12.34 2.23
CA GLY A 27 -33.03 -13.59 2.26
C GLY A 27 -31.52 -13.55 2.04
N HIS A 28 -30.85 -12.43 1.67
CA HIS A 28 -29.38 -12.42 1.50
C HIS A 28 -28.64 -11.33 2.31
N ASP A 29 -29.32 -10.30 2.77
CA ASP A 29 -28.70 -9.22 3.56
C ASP A 29 -28.56 -9.53 5.05
N THR A 30 -29.25 -10.55 5.54
CA THR A 30 -29.26 -10.92 6.98
C THR A 30 -27.96 -11.58 7.44
N GLU A 31 -27.27 -12.32 6.58
CA GLU A 31 -25.99 -12.97 6.95
C GLU A 31 -24.84 -11.95 7.02
N ILE A 32 -24.78 -11.01 6.09
CA ILE A 32 -23.73 -9.98 6.06
C ILE A 32 -23.89 -9.01 7.24
N ASN A 33 -25.12 -8.58 7.53
CA ASN A 33 -25.40 -7.72 8.67
C ASN A 33 -25.20 -8.44 10.02
N SER A 34 -25.45 -9.73 10.10
CA SER A 34 -25.17 -10.52 11.31
C SER A 34 -23.68 -10.73 11.55
N VAL A 35 -22.87 -10.90 10.50
CA VAL A 35 -21.41 -11.03 10.60
C VAL A 35 -20.78 -9.69 10.98
N VAL A 36 -21.19 -8.59 10.37
CA VAL A 36 -20.70 -7.24 10.71
C VAL A 36 -21.13 -6.86 12.15
N SER A 37 -22.35 -7.15 12.54
CA SER A 37 -22.83 -6.95 13.91
C SER A 37 -22.07 -7.82 14.91
N SER A 38 -21.82 -9.09 14.60
CA SER A 38 -21.09 -10.00 15.50
C SER A 38 -19.60 -9.66 15.62
N THR A 39 -19.00 -9.12 14.57
CA THR A 39 -17.59 -8.69 14.59
C THR A 39 -17.43 -7.38 15.36
N ALA A 40 -18.30 -6.41 15.14
CA ALA A 40 -18.34 -5.17 15.94
C ALA A 40 -18.60 -5.48 17.42
N GLU A 41 -19.45 -6.46 17.73
CA GLU A 41 -19.74 -6.88 19.09
C GLU A 41 -18.59 -7.64 19.75
N LYS A 42 -17.83 -8.44 18.99
CA LYS A 42 -16.60 -9.08 19.47
C LYS A 42 -15.47 -8.06 19.72
N ILE A 43 -15.33 -7.05 18.87
CA ILE A 43 -14.39 -5.95 19.08
C ILE A 43 -14.80 -5.16 20.32
N ARG A 44 -16.08 -4.88 20.52
CA ARG A 44 -16.59 -4.26 21.74
C ARG A 44 -16.34 -5.13 22.98
N GLN A 45 -16.45 -6.45 22.89
CA GLN A 45 -16.17 -7.36 23.99
C GLN A 45 -14.69 -7.46 24.32
N GLN A 46 -13.80 -7.34 23.34
CA GLN A 46 -12.35 -7.48 23.51
C GLN A 46 -11.66 -6.16 23.88
N PHE A 47 -12.12 -5.04 23.36
CA PHE A 47 -11.49 -3.72 23.53
C PHE A 47 -12.41 -2.66 24.14
N GLY A 48 -13.68 -2.96 24.26
CA GLY A 48 -14.69 -2.04 24.79
C GLY A 48 -14.63 -1.91 26.30
N VAL A 49 -14.71 -0.68 26.76
CA VAL A 49 -14.84 -0.32 28.18
C VAL A 49 -16.16 0.38 28.37
N LYS A 50 -17.02 -0.18 29.23
CA LYS A 50 -18.23 0.50 29.69
C LYS A 50 -17.87 1.39 30.87
N VAL A 51 -18.15 2.68 30.76
CA VAL A 51 -17.91 3.64 31.84
C VAL A 51 -19.24 4.25 32.27
N ASP A 52 -19.65 3.98 33.50
CA ASP A 52 -20.92 4.47 34.05
C ASP A 52 -20.89 6.01 34.24
N PRO A 53 -22.05 6.66 34.33
CA PRO A 53 -22.14 8.10 34.58
C PRO A 53 -21.35 8.53 35.83
N ASN A 54 -20.66 9.65 35.74
CA ASN A 54 -19.83 10.23 36.81
C ASN A 54 -18.83 9.23 37.44
N SER A 55 -18.26 8.38 36.62
CA SER A 55 -17.29 7.37 37.06
C SER A 55 -16.04 7.35 36.17
N SER A 56 -15.06 6.53 36.53
CA SER A 56 -13.90 6.26 35.72
C SER A 56 -13.56 4.78 35.65
N GLN A 57 -12.89 4.38 34.58
CA GLN A 57 -12.36 3.02 34.39
C GLN A 57 -10.88 3.09 34.02
N GLU A 58 -10.10 2.18 34.56
CA GLU A 58 -8.65 2.10 34.32
C GLU A 58 -8.31 0.89 33.46
N LYS A 59 -7.39 1.08 32.53
CA LYS A 59 -6.78 0.00 31.75
C LYS A 59 -5.26 0.10 31.88
N PHE A 60 -4.65 -0.93 32.44
CA PHE A 60 -3.20 -1.00 32.62
C PHE A 60 -2.53 -1.52 31.37
N TYR A 61 -1.44 -0.86 30.98
CA TYR A 61 -0.50 -1.31 29.97
C TYR A 61 0.82 -1.61 30.67
N ILE A 62 1.22 -2.87 30.66
CA ILE A 62 2.49 -3.28 31.25
C ILE A 62 3.60 -2.94 30.27
N ALA A 63 4.18 -1.76 30.43
CA ALA A 63 5.49 -1.48 29.90
C ALA A 63 6.50 -2.02 30.90
N THR A 64 7.13 -3.16 30.64
CA THR A 64 8.26 -3.58 31.46
C THR A 64 9.43 -2.62 31.21
N PRO A 65 10.07 -2.06 32.25
CA PRO A 65 11.21 -1.14 32.09
C PRO A 65 12.37 -1.71 31.28
N ILE A 66 12.43 -3.02 31.11
CA ILE A 66 13.50 -3.76 30.42
C ILE A 66 13.29 -3.81 28.91
N ILE A 67 12.07 -3.47 28.41
CA ILE A 67 11.72 -3.53 26.99
C ILE A 67 11.24 -2.15 26.55
N PRO A 68 12.12 -1.30 25.99
CA PRO A 68 11.73 0.02 25.44
C PRO A 68 10.63 -0.05 24.38
N GLU A 69 10.37 -1.22 23.86
CA GLU A 69 9.38 -1.58 22.83
C GLU A 69 7.93 -1.49 23.29
N SER A 70 7.69 -1.26 24.57
CA SER A 70 6.35 -1.23 25.15
C SER A 70 5.68 0.15 25.16
N ARG A 71 6.34 1.19 24.63
CA ARG A 71 5.71 2.50 24.46
C ARG A 71 4.68 2.45 23.36
N LYS A 72 3.42 2.52 23.73
CA LYS A 72 2.33 2.43 22.77
C LYS A 72 1.46 3.66 22.85
N ASN A 73 1.27 4.30 21.70
CA ASN A 73 0.20 5.27 21.56
C ASN A 73 -1.14 4.54 21.64
N ILE A 74 -2.09 5.14 22.32
CA ILE A 74 -3.39 4.54 22.57
C ILE A 74 -4.45 5.31 21.80
N VAL A 75 -5.22 4.63 20.98
CA VAL A 75 -6.40 5.20 20.34
C VAL A 75 -7.59 4.99 21.24
N VAL A 76 -8.26 6.08 21.60
CA VAL A 76 -9.50 6.08 22.37
C VAL A 76 -10.62 6.55 21.47
N THR A 77 -11.68 5.73 21.34
CA THR A 77 -12.88 6.04 20.56
C THR A 77 -14.09 6.06 21.50
N ASN A 78 -14.84 7.16 21.49
CA ASN A 78 -16.12 7.23 22.19
C ASN A 78 -17.24 6.77 21.25
N GLU A 79 -17.75 5.56 21.47
CA GLU A 79 -18.72 4.91 20.58
C GLU A 79 -20.18 5.25 20.90
N GLY A 80 -20.45 6.05 21.96
CA GLY A 80 -21.79 6.56 22.08
C GLY A 80 -22.35 6.76 23.48
N LEU A 81 -23.50 7.39 23.53
CA LEU A 81 -24.38 7.84 24.63
C LEU A 81 -23.81 8.97 25.49
N ALA A 82 -22.54 9.00 25.85
CA ALA A 82 -21.91 10.13 26.53
C ALA A 82 -21.41 11.15 25.50
N ASP A 83 -21.83 12.40 25.58
CA ASP A 83 -21.47 13.46 24.63
C ASP A 83 -19.95 13.66 24.53
N VAL A 84 -19.26 13.56 25.66
CA VAL A 84 -17.81 13.68 25.77
C VAL A 84 -17.28 12.82 26.92
N ILE A 85 -16.14 12.21 26.70
CA ILE A 85 -15.33 11.54 27.73
C ILE A 85 -13.95 12.17 27.77
N THR A 86 -13.28 12.09 28.92
CA THR A 86 -11.88 12.50 29.05
C THR A 86 -11.02 11.26 29.24
N ALA A 87 -10.04 11.07 28.38
CA ALA A 87 -9.06 9.99 28.48
C ALA A 87 -7.71 10.56 28.90
N LYS A 88 -7.09 9.98 29.92
CA LYS A 88 -5.80 10.42 30.46
C LYS A 88 -4.80 9.29 30.45
N TYR A 89 -3.55 9.61 30.08
CA TYR A 89 -2.43 8.70 30.11
C TYR A 89 -1.55 9.01 31.32
N TYR A 90 -1.30 7.98 32.13
CA TYR A 90 -0.46 8.06 33.32
C TYR A 90 0.75 7.14 33.20
N TRP A 91 1.84 7.54 33.80
CA TRP A 91 3.05 6.74 33.90
C TRP A 91 3.62 6.70 35.33
N SER A 92 4.42 5.69 35.63
CA SER A 92 5.11 5.53 36.91
C SER A 92 6.40 4.76 36.73
N HIS A 93 7.38 5.00 37.57
CA HIS A 93 8.64 4.24 37.61
C HIS A 93 8.47 2.83 38.18
N SER A 94 7.41 2.57 38.89
CA SER A 94 7.12 1.28 39.53
C SER A 94 5.62 0.99 39.46
N PHE A 95 5.28 -0.29 39.35
CA PHE A 95 3.89 -0.73 39.33
C PHE A 95 3.09 -0.37 40.58
N THR A 96 3.79 -0.24 41.70
CA THR A 96 3.18 0.08 43.03
C THR A 96 3.33 1.54 43.42
N SER A 97 4.01 2.36 42.63
CA SER A 97 4.26 3.78 42.93
C SER A 97 3.08 4.65 42.47
N GLU A 98 3.15 5.92 42.86
CA GLU A 98 2.28 6.96 42.37
C GLU A 98 2.40 7.11 40.84
N TYR A 99 1.25 7.28 40.16
CA TYR A 99 1.16 7.49 38.73
C TYR A 99 1.02 8.97 38.41
N PHE A 100 1.85 9.46 37.52
CA PHE A 100 1.87 10.86 37.10
C PHE A 100 1.11 10.99 35.77
N GLU A 101 0.24 11.98 35.68
CA GLU A 101 -0.46 12.32 34.44
C GLU A 101 0.55 12.88 33.42
N ASP A 102 0.55 12.34 32.20
CA ASP A 102 1.39 12.79 31.11
C ASP A 102 0.60 13.64 30.12
N ASN A 103 -0.49 13.10 29.60
CA ASN A 103 -1.37 13.82 28.69
C ASN A 103 -2.83 13.41 28.84
N SER A 104 -3.71 14.28 28.32
CA SER A 104 -5.15 14.15 28.44
C SER A 104 -5.83 14.61 27.15
N VAL A 105 -6.88 13.93 26.73
CA VAL A 105 -7.70 14.31 25.57
C VAL A 105 -9.18 14.14 25.87
N ASP A 106 -9.99 15.09 25.40
CA ASP A 106 -11.44 14.96 25.38
C ASP A 106 -11.88 14.35 24.07
N VAL A 107 -12.69 13.29 24.14
CA VAL A 107 -13.17 12.53 22.99
C VAL A 107 -14.69 12.64 22.91
N LYS A 108 -15.18 13.33 21.90
CA LYS A 108 -16.61 13.49 21.66
C LYS A 108 -17.23 12.19 21.13
N VAL A 109 -18.53 12.06 21.26
CA VAL A 109 -19.27 10.92 20.70
C VAL A 109 -18.98 10.76 19.20
N GLY A 110 -18.62 9.54 18.77
CA GLY A 110 -18.24 9.22 17.40
C GLY A 110 -16.81 9.66 17.01
N GLU A 111 -16.05 10.25 17.92
CA GLU A 111 -14.68 10.71 17.67
C GLU A 111 -13.65 9.68 18.16
N SER A 112 -12.50 9.63 17.48
CA SER A 112 -11.31 8.88 17.91
C SER A 112 -10.15 9.85 18.12
N LYS A 113 -9.45 9.73 19.24
CA LYS A 113 -8.23 10.50 19.52
C LYS A 113 -7.09 9.62 19.98
N VAL A 114 -5.89 10.09 19.77
CA VAL A 114 -4.65 9.40 20.13
C VAL A 114 -4.09 10.02 21.41
N LEU A 115 -3.90 9.18 22.43
CA LEU A 115 -3.07 9.47 23.58
C LEU A 115 -1.63 9.07 23.23
N VAL A 116 -0.73 10.03 23.17
CA VAL A 116 0.68 9.81 22.85
C VAL A 116 1.36 9.18 24.06
N ALA A 117 2.21 8.17 23.82
CA ALA A 117 2.97 7.53 24.88
C ALA A 117 3.91 8.52 25.59
N PRO A 118 4.06 8.42 26.94
CA PRO A 118 5.00 9.25 27.68
C PRO A 118 6.43 9.17 27.13
N SER A 119 7.15 10.28 27.18
CA SER A 119 8.52 10.38 26.66
C SER A 119 9.57 9.67 27.51
N ASN A 120 9.24 9.38 28.77
CA ASN A 120 10.16 8.70 29.68
C ASN A 120 10.49 7.27 29.21
N PRO A 121 11.77 6.85 29.12
CA PRO A 121 12.16 5.54 28.59
C PRO A 121 11.79 4.34 29.45
N LEU A 122 11.60 4.52 30.74
CA LEU A 122 11.42 3.42 31.72
C LEU A 122 10.18 3.69 32.59
N TYR A 123 9.04 3.16 32.22
CA TYR A 123 7.81 3.40 32.95
C TYR A 123 6.78 2.26 32.84
N TYR A 124 5.94 2.18 33.86
CA TYR A 124 4.64 1.50 33.81
C TYR A 124 3.60 2.52 33.37
N SER A 125 2.57 2.09 32.67
CA SER A 125 1.55 3.01 32.20
C SER A 125 0.13 2.50 32.39
N LYS A 126 -0.80 3.43 32.53
CA LYS A 126 -2.24 3.15 32.50
C LYS A 126 -2.99 4.26 31.78
N VAL A 127 -4.11 3.90 31.18
CA VAL A 127 -5.08 4.85 30.65
C VAL A 127 -6.29 4.85 31.55
N VAL A 128 -6.75 6.02 31.95
CA VAL A 128 -7.96 6.20 32.74
C VAL A 128 -8.98 6.96 31.89
N ILE A 129 -10.16 6.40 31.77
CA ILE A 129 -11.29 7.00 31.06
C ILE A 129 -12.24 7.58 32.10
N PHE A 130 -12.50 8.86 32.03
CA PHE A 130 -13.44 9.59 32.88
C PHE A 130 -14.71 9.89 32.09
N ASN A 131 -15.83 9.51 32.64
CA ASN A 131 -17.15 9.87 32.14
C ASN A 131 -17.82 10.82 33.11
N ASN A 132 -17.73 12.10 32.89
CA ASN A 132 -18.35 13.15 33.74
C ASN A 132 -19.77 13.54 33.24
N THR A 133 -20.37 12.71 32.38
CA THR A 133 -21.71 12.94 31.85
C THR A 133 -22.76 12.15 32.63
N LYS A 134 -24.03 12.41 32.34
CA LYS A 134 -25.18 11.68 32.93
C LYS A 134 -25.54 10.41 32.15
N SER A 135 -24.86 10.14 31.04
CA SER A 135 -25.08 9.00 30.16
C SER A 135 -23.96 7.98 30.28
N VAL A 136 -24.25 6.71 30.09
CA VAL A 136 -23.22 5.66 30.02
C VAL A 136 -22.36 5.88 28.79
N ALA A 137 -21.04 5.80 28.96
CA ALA A 137 -20.10 5.79 27.84
C ALA A 137 -19.75 4.36 27.43
N PHE A 138 -19.66 4.12 26.12
CA PHE A 138 -19.02 2.94 25.55
C PHE A 138 -17.77 3.41 24.83
N VAL A 139 -16.62 2.93 25.26
CA VAL A 139 -15.31 3.43 24.81
C VAL A 139 -14.47 2.26 24.34
N THR A 140 -13.98 2.33 23.12
CA THR A 140 -12.96 1.40 22.64
C THR A 140 -11.58 1.99 22.91
N VAL A 141 -10.73 1.20 23.59
CA VAL A 141 -9.34 1.57 23.91
C VAL A 141 -8.43 0.53 23.28
N ARG A 142 -7.68 0.94 22.28
CA ARG A 142 -6.77 0.05 21.53
C ARG A 142 -5.39 0.66 21.35
N GLU A 143 -4.39 -0.20 21.28
CA GLU A 143 -3.05 0.23 20.90
C GLU A 143 -3.06 0.69 19.44
N LYS A 144 -2.32 1.77 19.14
CA LYS A 144 -2.14 2.20 17.74
C LYS A 144 -1.22 1.19 17.06
N MET A 145 -1.72 0.49 16.07
CA MET A 145 -1.01 -0.64 15.42
C MET A 145 0.30 -0.26 14.73
N SER A 146 0.58 1.02 14.49
CA SER A 146 1.86 1.52 13.98
C SER A 146 3.01 1.40 14.99
N ASP A 147 2.73 1.00 16.23
CA ASP A 147 3.69 1.00 17.33
C ASP A 147 4.42 -0.34 17.53
N ILE A 148 4.33 -1.27 16.61
CA ILE A 148 4.86 -2.63 16.80
C ILE A 148 6.39 -2.71 16.72
N VAL A 149 7.09 -1.68 16.31
CA VAL A 149 8.57 -1.70 16.31
C VAL A 149 9.13 -0.40 16.86
N LYS A 150 9.65 -0.40 18.08
CA LYS A 150 10.39 0.72 18.66
C LYS A 150 11.87 0.38 18.79
N TYR A 151 12.68 1.28 18.27
CA TYR A 151 14.12 1.26 18.47
C TYR A 151 14.54 2.45 19.32
N ASN A 152 15.06 2.18 20.49
CA ASN A 152 15.65 3.18 21.37
C ASN A 152 17.16 2.98 21.55
N ASP A 153 17.82 2.23 20.69
CA ASP A 153 19.25 2.08 20.77
C ASP A 153 19.91 2.31 19.41
N VAL A 154 20.68 3.38 19.32
CA VAL A 154 21.47 3.76 18.14
C VAL A 154 22.60 2.76 17.88
N SER A 155 22.86 1.85 18.83
CA SER A 155 23.92 0.85 18.78
C SER A 155 23.44 -0.58 18.51
N ALA A 156 22.15 -0.87 18.60
CA ALA A 156 21.62 -2.19 18.25
C ALA A 156 21.38 -2.30 16.75
N PRO A 157 21.80 -3.39 16.10
CA PRO A 157 21.44 -3.62 14.70
C PRO A 157 19.91 -3.70 14.62
N ILE A 158 19.32 -2.86 13.79
CA ILE A 158 17.90 -2.89 13.47
C ILE A 158 17.57 -4.34 13.07
N PRO A 159 16.64 -5.05 13.73
CA PRO A 159 16.20 -6.33 13.19
C PRO A 159 15.44 -6.05 11.90
N TYR A 160 16.17 -6.04 10.80
CA TYR A 160 15.64 -5.87 9.44
C TYR A 160 14.58 -6.92 9.10
N ALA A 161 14.43 -7.96 9.92
CA ALA A 161 13.53 -9.08 9.68
C ALA A 161 12.05 -8.69 9.57
N VAL A 162 11.59 -7.66 10.29
CA VAL A 162 10.16 -7.29 10.23
C VAL A 162 9.87 -6.42 9.01
N TYR A 163 10.79 -5.52 8.64
CA TYR A 163 10.67 -4.73 7.41
C TYR A 163 11.18 -5.45 6.18
N SER A 164 12.17 -6.36 6.33
CA SER A 164 12.58 -7.21 5.21
C SER A 164 11.43 -8.10 4.72
N ASN A 165 10.61 -8.62 5.61
CA ASN A 165 9.43 -9.40 5.19
C ASN A 165 8.35 -8.53 4.53
N ALA A 166 8.16 -7.29 4.96
CA ALA A 166 7.27 -6.34 4.29
C ALA A 166 7.87 -5.80 2.98
N VAL A 167 9.18 -5.62 2.93
CA VAL A 167 9.91 -5.20 1.72
C VAL A 167 10.04 -6.35 0.72
N TYR A 168 10.20 -7.60 1.17
CA TYR A 168 10.10 -8.79 0.31
C TYR A 168 8.68 -9.03 -0.22
N ALA A 169 7.66 -8.40 0.37
CA ALA A 169 6.34 -8.35 -0.26
C ALA A 169 6.33 -7.53 -1.57
N PHE A 170 7.37 -6.73 -1.83
CA PHE A 170 7.59 -6.06 -3.12
C PHE A 170 8.24 -6.95 -4.19
N GLU A 171 8.88 -8.07 -3.82
CA GLU A 171 9.34 -9.09 -4.77
C GLU A 171 8.17 -9.90 -5.31
N TRP A 172 7.08 -9.25 -5.68
CA TRP A 172 5.93 -9.95 -6.18
C TRP A 172 5.96 -10.03 -7.71
N ASP A 173 6.36 -11.16 -8.18
CA ASP A 173 6.49 -11.52 -9.59
C ASP A 173 5.16 -11.40 -10.37
N SER A 174 4.03 -11.71 -9.72
CA SER A 174 2.73 -11.78 -10.40
C SER A 174 2.22 -10.42 -10.90
N SER A 175 2.56 -9.29 -10.25
CA SER A 175 2.07 -7.99 -10.73
C SER A 175 2.76 -7.55 -12.02
N ALA A 176 4.05 -7.82 -12.16
CA ALA A 176 4.80 -7.54 -13.37
C ALA A 176 4.40 -8.48 -14.51
N ILE A 177 4.28 -9.78 -14.21
CA ILE A 177 3.76 -10.79 -15.14
C ILE A 177 2.35 -10.42 -15.59
N LEU A 178 1.48 -9.99 -14.66
CA LEU A 178 0.13 -9.52 -14.96
C LEU A 178 0.15 -8.34 -15.93
N LYS A 179 0.95 -7.33 -15.65
CA LYS A 179 1.06 -6.13 -16.48
C LYS A 179 1.64 -6.45 -17.86
N GLN A 180 2.71 -7.25 -17.93
CA GLN A 180 3.30 -7.68 -19.19
C GLN A 180 2.35 -8.58 -20.00
N ALA A 181 1.64 -9.48 -19.34
CA ALA A 181 0.68 -10.36 -20.03
C ALA A 181 -0.51 -9.58 -20.58
N VAL A 182 -0.98 -8.55 -19.88
CA VAL A 182 -2.01 -7.63 -20.38
C VAL A 182 -1.48 -6.89 -21.60
N VAL A 183 -0.26 -6.33 -21.49
CA VAL A 183 0.39 -5.61 -22.58
C VAL A 183 0.59 -6.52 -23.81
N LYS A 184 1.09 -7.75 -23.63
CA LYS A 184 1.33 -8.71 -24.70
C LYS A 184 0.04 -9.39 -25.19
N GLY A 185 -0.87 -9.77 -24.29
CA GLY A 185 -2.07 -10.54 -24.62
C GLY A 185 -3.06 -9.79 -25.49
N LEU A 186 -3.20 -8.49 -25.29
CA LEU A 186 -4.11 -7.64 -26.06
C LEU A 186 -3.74 -7.54 -27.55
N SER A 187 -2.48 -7.77 -27.93
CA SER A 187 -2.01 -7.59 -29.30
C SER A 187 -2.01 -8.85 -30.19
N TYR A 188 -2.13 -10.06 -29.63
CA TYR A 188 -1.80 -11.29 -30.36
C TYR A 188 -2.92 -12.31 -30.57
N VAL A 189 -4.14 -12.11 -30.02
CA VAL A 189 -5.17 -13.16 -30.09
C VAL A 189 -6.18 -12.92 -31.22
N PRO A 190 -6.28 -13.85 -32.20
CA PRO A 190 -7.04 -13.61 -33.42
C PRO A 190 -8.56 -13.70 -33.25
N HIS A 191 -9.10 -14.36 -32.22
CA HIS A 191 -10.53 -14.58 -32.00
C HIS A 191 -10.97 -14.34 -30.57
N VAL A 192 -12.21 -13.84 -30.38
CA VAL A 192 -12.76 -13.47 -29.07
C VAL A 192 -12.75 -14.63 -28.07
N GLY A 193 -13.15 -15.83 -28.46
CA GLY A 193 -13.14 -17.00 -27.57
C GLY A 193 -11.74 -17.34 -27.05
N LYS A 194 -10.73 -17.34 -27.92
CA LYS A 194 -9.33 -17.56 -27.55
C LYS A 194 -8.80 -16.46 -26.62
N TYR A 195 -9.23 -15.23 -26.83
CA TYR A 195 -8.81 -14.13 -25.98
C TYR A 195 -9.43 -14.24 -24.58
N LEU A 196 -10.71 -14.55 -24.47
CA LEU A 196 -11.35 -14.79 -23.18
C LEU A 196 -10.76 -16.01 -22.47
N SER A 197 -10.45 -17.09 -23.21
CA SER A 197 -9.73 -18.25 -22.67
C SER A 197 -8.33 -17.86 -22.15
N TYR A 198 -7.64 -16.95 -22.83
CA TYR A 198 -6.38 -16.39 -22.34
C TYR A 198 -6.57 -15.62 -21.03
N ILE A 199 -7.60 -14.75 -20.93
CA ILE A 199 -7.92 -14.05 -19.67
C ILE A 199 -8.16 -15.06 -18.55
N VAL A 200 -9.03 -16.06 -18.76
CA VAL A 200 -9.32 -17.09 -17.74
C VAL A 200 -8.07 -17.86 -17.36
N GLY A 201 -7.32 -18.37 -18.34
CA GLY A 201 -6.08 -19.12 -18.09
C GLY A 201 -4.98 -18.29 -17.43
N PHE A 202 -5.05 -16.96 -17.58
CA PHE A 202 -4.12 -16.04 -16.93
C PHE A 202 -4.48 -15.80 -15.45
N PHE A 203 -5.74 -15.45 -15.17
CA PHE A 203 -6.17 -15.16 -13.80
C PHE A 203 -6.39 -16.42 -12.96
N TRP A 204 -6.67 -17.58 -13.56
CA TRP A 204 -6.93 -18.87 -12.90
C TRP A 204 -6.15 -20.01 -13.57
N LYS A 205 -4.87 -20.14 -13.26
CA LYS A 205 -4.03 -21.22 -13.79
C LYS A 205 -4.44 -22.59 -13.24
N ASP A 206 -4.61 -23.57 -14.12
CA ASP A 206 -5.11 -24.90 -13.72
C ASP A 206 -4.10 -25.79 -12.99
N LYS A 207 -2.78 -25.52 -13.07
CA LYS A 207 -1.71 -26.38 -12.53
C LYS A 207 -0.73 -25.68 -11.60
N GLU A 208 -0.86 -24.39 -11.41
CA GLU A 208 0.00 -23.58 -10.54
C GLU A 208 -0.89 -22.73 -9.63
N LYS A 209 -0.28 -22.08 -8.62
CA LYS A 209 -1.02 -21.09 -7.85
C LYS A 209 -1.55 -20.03 -8.81
N ASP A 210 -2.86 -19.85 -8.81
CA ASP A 210 -3.47 -18.77 -9.57
C ASP A 210 -3.14 -17.42 -8.94
N ILE A 211 -3.31 -16.34 -9.71
CA ILE A 211 -3.00 -14.97 -9.27
C ILE A 211 -3.75 -14.61 -7.99
N TRP A 212 -4.99 -15.05 -7.85
CA TRP A 212 -5.81 -14.75 -6.68
C TRP A 212 -5.24 -15.39 -5.40
N GLN A 213 -4.83 -16.67 -5.48
CA GLN A 213 -4.22 -17.36 -4.34
C GLN A 213 -2.87 -16.76 -3.97
N GLU A 214 -2.11 -16.29 -4.96
CA GLU A 214 -0.84 -15.62 -4.74
C GLU A 214 -1.04 -14.27 -4.05
N VAL A 215 -1.99 -13.44 -4.52
CA VAL A 215 -2.37 -12.17 -3.88
C VAL A 215 -2.85 -12.40 -2.46
N VAL A 216 -3.73 -13.37 -2.25
CA VAL A 216 -4.26 -13.69 -0.91
C VAL A 216 -3.17 -14.17 0.02
N GLY A 217 -2.23 -14.98 -0.45
CA GLY A 217 -1.08 -15.42 0.35
C GLY A 217 -0.22 -14.25 0.84
N LYS A 218 -0.09 -13.19 0.04
CA LYS A 218 0.61 -11.95 0.43
C LYS A 218 -0.23 -11.10 1.39
N VAL A 219 -1.51 -10.90 1.09
CA VAL A 219 -2.43 -10.16 1.96
C VAL A 219 -2.56 -10.83 3.32
N GLN A 220 -2.51 -12.17 3.39
CA GLN A 220 -2.58 -12.93 4.64
C GLN A 220 -1.52 -12.54 5.67
N GLN A 221 -0.36 -12.10 5.22
CA GLN A 221 0.73 -11.69 6.10
C GLN A 221 0.54 -10.26 6.67
N LEU A 222 -0.39 -9.50 6.12
CA LEU A 222 -0.55 -8.06 6.36
C LEU A 222 -1.85 -7.70 7.06
N VAL A 223 -2.86 -8.59 7.02
CA VAL A 223 -4.20 -8.31 7.55
C VAL A 223 -4.58 -9.31 8.66
N GLU A 224 -5.50 -8.89 9.50
CA GLU A 224 -6.07 -9.74 10.55
C GLU A 224 -6.88 -10.92 9.97
N ASP A 225 -7.00 -12.00 10.72
CA ASP A 225 -7.71 -13.23 10.29
C ASP A 225 -9.17 -12.98 9.89
N SER A 226 -9.85 -12.04 10.53
CA SER A 226 -11.23 -11.64 10.19
C SER A 226 -11.34 -11.05 8.80
N ILE A 227 -10.41 -10.15 8.46
CA ILE A 227 -10.32 -9.52 7.13
C ILE A 227 -9.94 -10.57 6.09
N LEU A 228 -8.97 -11.40 6.42
CA LEU A 228 -8.54 -12.50 5.56
C LEU A 228 -9.69 -13.47 5.27
N LYS A 229 -10.53 -13.77 6.25
CA LYS A 229 -11.72 -14.61 6.08
C LYS A 229 -12.73 -13.95 5.14
N ALA A 230 -12.98 -12.64 5.26
CA ALA A 230 -13.84 -11.89 4.36
C ALA A 230 -13.27 -11.88 2.93
N VAL A 231 -11.97 -11.62 2.77
CA VAL A 231 -11.27 -11.67 1.48
C VAL A 231 -11.37 -13.06 0.83
N LYS A 232 -11.13 -14.13 1.59
CA LYS A 232 -11.29 -15.52 1.11
C LYS A 232 -12.73 -15.82 0.73
N GLY A 233 -13.72 -15.29 1.46
CA GLY A 233 -15.14 -15.39 1.14
C GLY A 233 -15.48 -14.73 -0.21
N ILE A 234 -14.96 -13.52 -0.46
CA ILE A 234 -15.14 -12.81 -1.74
C ILE A 234 -14.50 -13.61 -2.89
N LEU A 235 -13.31 -14.18 -2.66
CA LEU A 235 -12.63 -15.00 -3.67
C LEU A 235 -13.40 -16.28 -4.00
N SER A 236 -13.81 -17.03 -2.98
CA SER A 236 -14.53 -18.29 -3.18
C SER A 236 -15.94 -18.09 -3.77
N GLY A 237 -16.58 -16.96 -3.47
CA GLY A 237 -17.86 -16.57 -4.02
C GLY A 237 -17.71 -15.77 -5.32
N ASN A 238 -17.63 -14.45 -5.20
CA ASN A 238 -17.74 -13.52 -6.34
C ASN A 238 -16.69 -13.76 -7.44
N ILE A 239 -15.44 -14.07 -7.09
CA ILE A 239 -14.34 -14.21 -8.07
C ILE A 239 -14.43 -15.55 -8.81
N ASN A 240 -14.70 -16.65 -8.08
CA ASN A 240 -14.88 -17.96 -8.73
C ASN A 240 -16.17 -18.02 -9.55
N GLU A 241 -17.24 -17.35 -9.11
CA GLU A 241 -18.45 -17.19 -9.92
C GLU A 241 -18.16 -16.47 -11.25
N LEU A 242 -17.30 -15.44 -11.25
CA LEU A 242 -16.87 -14.77 -12.47
C LEU A 242 -16.11 -15.73 -13.41
N LYS A 243 -15.23 -16.60 -12.87
CA LYS A 243 -14.55 -17.64 -13.65
C LYS A 243 -15.54 -18.54 -14.39
N GLU A 244 -16.52 -19.08 -13.64
CA GLU A 244 -17.51 -19.99 -14.21
C GLU A 244 -18.35 -19.30 -15.31
N LYS A 245 -18.82 -18.09 -15.04
CA LYS A 245 -19.56 -17.29 -16.02
C LYS A 245 -18.71 -16.94 -17.25
N MET A 246 -17.43 -16.62 -17.09
CA MET A 246 -16.53 -16.40 -18.23
C MET A 246 -16.38 -17.68 -19.07
N ASN A 247 -16.23 -18.84 -18.43
CA ASN A 247 -16.18 -20.14 -19.13
C ASN A 247 -17.48 -20.45 -19.88
N GLU A 248 -18.64 -20.08 -19.33
CA GLU A 248 -19.94 -20.21 -20.01
C GLU A 248 -20.00 -19.34 -21.26
N VAL A 249 -19.62 -18.07 -21.15
CA VAL A 249 -19.54 -17.13 -22.28
C VAL A 249 -18.57 -17.64 -23.35
N ILE A 250 -17.40 -18.17 -22.99
CA ILE A 250 -16.43 -18.74 -23.91
C ILE A 250 -17.09 -19.89 -24.69
N ARG A 251 -17.72 -20.81 -23.98
CA ARG A 251 -18.42 -21.96 -24.62
C ARG A 251 -19.57 -21.53 -25.56
N SER A 252 -20.32 -20.50 -25.14
CA SER A 252 -21.39 -19.90 -25.95
C SER A 252 -20.85 -19.28 -27.25
N LEU A 253 -19.78 -18.50 -27.13
CA LEU A 253 -19.11 -17.87 -28.28
C LEU A 253 -18.45 -18.89 -29.22
N GLU A 254 -17.87 -19.98 -28.70
CA GLU A 254 -17.27 -21.03 -29.53
C GLU A 254 -18.31 -21.80 -30.36
N LYS A 255 -19.51 -21.98 -29.81
CA LYS A 255 -20.59 -22.71 -30.48
C LYS A 255 -21.44 -21.84 -31.41
N ASN A 256 -21.74 -20.63 -30.97
CA ASN A 256 -22.80 -19.78 -31.50
C ASN A 256 -22.30 -18.37 -31.84
N LEU A 257 -21.07 -18.22 -32.30
CA LEU A 257 -20.46 -16.90 -32.57
C LEU A 257 -21.33 -16.06 -33.51
N GLY A 258 -21.60 -14.82 -33.16
CA GLY A 258 -22.43 -13.89 -33.92
C GLY A 258 -23.94 -14.08 -33.77
N THR A 259 -24.40 -15.05 -32.99
CA THR A 259 -25.82 -15.22 -32.67
C THR A 259 -26.30 -14.27 -31.57
N GLN A 260 -27.62 -14.08 -31.49
CA GLN A 260 -28.25 -13.31 -30.42
C GLN A 260 -27.94 -13.89 -29.05
N GLU A 261 -27.97 -15.21 -28.90
CA GLU A 261 -27.70 -15.92 -27.65
C GLU A 261 -26.28 -15.62 -27.12
N ALA A 262 -25.25 -15.81 -27.95
CA ALA A 262 -23.87 -15.53 -27.58
C ALA A 262 -23.63 -14.05 -27.23
N ARG A 263 -24.30 -13.14 -27.91
CA ARG A 263 -24.31 -11.71 -27.64
C ARG A 263 -24.94 -11.41 -26.28
N ASP A 264 -26.10 -12.00 -26.00
CA ASP A 264 -26.84 -11.77 -24.75
C ASP A 264 -26.05 -12.32 -23.54
N ASP A 265 -25.44 -13.50 -23.66
CA ASP A 265 -24.56 -14.10 -22.66
C ASP A 265 -23.36 -13.18 -22.36
N TYR A 266 -22.71 -12.68 -23.43
CA TYR A 266 -21.59 -11.75 -23.28
C TYR A 266 -21.99 -10.48 -22.50
N MET A 267 -23.11 -9.85 -22.93
CA MET A 267 -23.59 -8.62 -22.32
C MET A 267 -24.18 -8.83 -20.93
N HIS A 268 -24.75 -10.01 -20.66
CA HIS A 268 -25.19 -10.37 -19.30
C HIS A 268 -24.01 -10.39 -18.33
N LEU A 269 -22.93 -11.08 -18.69
CA LEU A 269 -21.71 -11.09 -17.86
C LEU A 269 -21.09 -9.70 -17.75
N ALA A 270 -21.01 -8.95 -18.86
CA ALA A 270 -20.49 -7.58 -18.85
C ALA A 270 -21.21 -6.67 -17.82
N ARG A 271 -22.54 -6.76 -17.76
CA ARG A 271 -23.35 -6.01 -16.77
C ARG A 271 -23.13 -6.50 -15.36
N SER A 272 -23.04 -7.82 -15.15
CA SER A 272 -22.85 -8.41 -13.81
C SER A 272 -21.49 -8.09 -13.18
N MET A 273 -20.52 -7.67 -13.99
CA MET A 273 -19.20 -7.23 -13.53
C MET A 273 -19.20 -5.80 -12.98
N VAL A 274 -20.16 -4.96 -13.34
CA VAL A 274 -20.19 -3.54 -12.94
C VAL A 274 -20.28 -3.43 -11.42
N GLY A 275 -19.29 -2.76 -10.81
CA GLY A 275 -19.23 -2.53 -9.35
C GLY A 275 -18.76 -3.73 -8.53
N LYS A 276 -18.32 -4.83 -9.15
CA LYS A 276 -17.77 -5.98 -8.38
C LYS A 276 -16.53 -5.62 -7.57
N GLU A 277 -15.71 -4.68 -8.06
CA GLU A 277 -14.54 -4.13 -7.33
C GLU A 277 -14.94 -3.43 -6.03
N ALA A 278 -16.14 -2.87 -5.98
CA ALA A 278 -16.65 -2.22 -4.77
C ALA A 278 -16.81 -3.20 -3.59
N SER A 279 -16.97 -4.50 -3.83
CA SER A 279 -17.00 -5.52 -2.79
C SER A 279 -15.66 -5.65 -2.02
N LEU A 280 -14.58 -5.09 -2.58
CA LEU A 280 -13.25 -5.02 -1.99
C LEU A 280 -12.97 -3.67 -1.30
N ILE A 281 -13.98 -2.83 -1.11
CA ILE A 281 -13.86 -1.56 -0.37
C ILE A 281 -14.38 -1.76 1.04
N PHE A 282 -13.51 -1.60 2.02
CA PHE A 282 -13.80 -1.74 3.44
C PHE A 282 -13.89 -0.37 4.13
N HIS A 283 -14.51 -0.34 5.31
CA HIS A 283 -14.61 0.90 6.07
C HIS A 283 -13.26 1.39 6.61
N GLU A 284 -12.36 0.47 6.94
CA GLU A 284 -11.04 0.79 7.49
C GLU A 284 -10.03 1.04 6.38
N ASN A 285 -9.38 2.21 6.41
CA ASN A 285 -8.40 2.58 5.39
C ASN A 285 -7.21 1.61 5.32
N LYS A 286 -6.71 1.15 6.47
CA LYS A 286 -5.58 0.22 6.54
C LYS A 286 -5.88 -1.11 5.85
N THR A 287 -7.11 -1.59 5.96
CA THR A 287 -7.57 -2.76 5.22
C THR A 287 -7.56 -2.50 3.72
N ASN A 288 -8.11 -1.37 3.28
CA ASN A 288 -8.11 -0.98 1.86
C ASN A 288 -6.68 -0.88 1.30
N PHE A 289 -5.75 -0.34 2.09
CA PHE A 289 -4.34 -0.28 1.71
C PHE A 289 -3.76 -1.67 1.44
N HIS A 290 -3.92 -2.61 2.38
CA HIS A 290 -3.34 -3.94 2.25
C HIS A 290 -3.98 -4.80 1.15
N ILE A 291 -5.26 -4.61 0.84
CA ILE A 291 -5.96 -5.34 -0.20
C ILE A 291 -5.95 -4.64 -1.57
N LEU A 292 -5.28 -3.50 -1.67
CA LEU A 292 -5.17 -2.74 -2.92
C LEU A 292 -4.73 -3.59 -4.12
N PRO A 293 -3.81 -4.58 -3.98
CA PRO A 293 -3.45 -5.48 -5.08
C PRO A 293 -4.65 -6.25 -5.64
N MET A 294 -5.56 -6.73 -4.77
CA MET A 294 -6.75 -7.47 -5.20
C MET A 294 -7.73 -6.56 -5.93
N TYR A 295 -7.97 -5.37 -5.36
CA TYR A 295 -8.84 -4.36 -5.96
C TYR A 295 -8.37 -4.01 -7.38
N SER A 296 -7.09 -3.67 -7.53
CA SER A 296 -6.50 -3.29 -8.81
C SER A 296 -6.50 -4.43 -9.83
N THR A 297 -6.26 -5.66 -9.38
CA THR A 297 -6.31 -6.86 -10.21
C THR A 297 -7.72 -7.12 -10.73
N LEU A 298 -8.74 -6.99 -9.89
CA LEU A 298 -10.14 -7.15 -10.30
C LEU A 298 -10.57 -6.05 -11.28
N ALA A 299 -10.22 -4.80 -11.01
CA ALA A 299 -10.50 -3.69 -11.90
C ALA A 299 -9.87 -3.90 -13.30
N LEU A 300 -8.62 -4.39 -13.33
CA LEU A 300 -7.94 -4.70 -14.58
C LEU A 300 -8.63 -5.83 -15.36
N MET A 301 -9.04 -6.89 -14.69
CA MET A 301 -9.78 -8.00 -15.32
C MET A 301 -11.09 -7.52 -15.95
N GLN A 302 -11.86 -6.69 -15.27
CA GLN A 302 -13.11 -6.13 -15.77
C GLN A 302 -12.89 -5.28 -17.03
N ILE A 303 -11.90 -4.38 -17.00
CA ILE A 303 -11.64 -3.51 -18.16
C ILE A 303 -11.14 -4.31 -19.37
N MET A 304 -10.35 -5.36 -19.17
CA MET A 304 -9.93 -6.27 -20.22
C MET A 304 -11.14 -6.94 -20.88
N TYR A 305 -12.08 -7.44 -20.09
CA TYR A 305 -13.29 -8.07 -20.60
C TYR A 305 -14.12 -7.10 -21.46
N TRP A 306 -14.42 -5.92 -20.95
CA TRP A 306 -15.22 -4.93 -21.68
C TRP A 306 -14.52 -4.42 -22.95
N THR A 307 -13.20 -4.26 -22.91
CA THR A 307 -12.41 -3.81 -24.06
C THR A 307 -12.46 -4.83 -25.21
N VAL A 308 -12.43 -6.12 -24.90
CA VAL A 308 -12.60 -7.20 -25.90
C VAL A 308 -13.94 -7.07 -26.60
N GLY A 309 -15.02 -6.81 -25.86
CA GLY A 309 -16.35 -6.59 -26.47
C GLY A 309 -16.36 -5.44 -27.47
N ILE A 310 -15.73 -4.34 -27.12
CA ILE A 310 -15.65 -3.17 -28.02
C ILE A 310 -14.87 -3.49 -29.29
N GLU A 311 -13.71 -4.14 -29.16
CA GLU A 311 -12.83 -4.41 -30.31
C GLU A 311 -13.31 -5.54 -31.19
N ARG A 312 -13.92 -6.54 -30.59
CA ARG A 312 -14.50 -7.71 -31.32
C ARG A 312 -16.00 -7.60 -31.54
N ARG A 313 -16.53 -6.37 -31.49
CA ARG A 313 -17.98 -6.10 -31.61
C ARG A 313 -18.64 -6.78 -32.80
N LYS A 314 -17.98 -6.81 -33.97
CA LYS A 314 -18.50 -7.45 -35.19
C LYS A 314 -18.52 -8.95 -35.07
N GLU A 315 -17.53 -9.54 -34.44
CA GLU A 315 -17.39 -10.97 -34.22
C GLU A 315 -18.44 -11.48 -33.23
N ILE A 316 -18.68 -10.75 -32.14
CA ILE A 316 -19.69 -11.08 -31.12
C ILE A 316 -21.10 -10.71 -31.58
N GLY A 317 -21.24 -9.76 -32.51
CA GLY A 317 -22.54 -9.25 -33.00
C GLY A 317 -23.10 -8.11 -32.15
N LEU A 318 -22.24 -7.35 -31.41
CA LEU A 318 -22.67 -6.25 -30.55
C LEU A 318 -23.19 -5.06 -31.39
N SER A 319 -24.32 -4.52 -30.98
CA SER A 319 -24.87 -3.27 -31.49
C SER A 319 -24.06 -2.04 -31.00
N ASP A 320 -24.24 -0.91 -31.68
CA ASP A 320 -23.57 0.35 -31.26
C ASP A 320 -24.00 0.79 -29.86
N ILE A 321 -25.24 0.53 -29.46
CA ILE A 321 -25.73 0.83 -28.08
C ILE A 321 -25.00 -0.02 -27.06
N GLU A 322 -24.78 -1.30 -27.31
CA GLU A 322 -24.07 -2.20 -26.38
C GLU A 322 -22.60 -1.82 -26.27
N VAL A 323 -21.98 -1.44 -27.38
CA VAL A 323 -20.61 -0.91 -27.39
C VAL A 323 -20.51 0.37 -26.54
N GLU A 324 -21.48 1.27 -26.64
CA GLU A 324 -21.51 2.49 -25.84
C GLU A 324 -21.74 2.20 -24.34
N ASN A 325 -22.54 1.19 -24.01
CA ASN A 325 -22.68 0.71 -22.64
C ASN A 325 -21.33 0.20 -22.10
N LEU A 326 -20.60 -0.61 -22.87
CA LEU A 326 -19.27 -1.08 -22.46
C LEU A 326 -18.28 0.08 -22.22
N ARG A 327 -18.28 1.09 -23.10
CA ARG A 327 -17.48 2.31 -22.93
C ARG A 327 -17.86 3.07 -21.65
N SER A 328 -19.16 3.14 -21.36
CA SER A 328 -19.66 3.76 -20.12
C SER A 328 -19.19 3.00 -18.88
N TYR A 329 -19.22 1.64 -18.90
CA TYR A 329 -18.69 0.83 -17.79
C TYR A 329 -17.20 1.05 -17.58
N ILE A 330 -16.41 1.07 -18.66
CA ILE A 330 -14.97 1.38 -18.59
C ILE A 330 -14.75 2.78 -17.98
N LYS A 331 -15.45 3.80 -18.48
CA LYS A 331 -15.31 5.17 -17.97
C LYS A 331 -15.65 5.26 -16.49
N LYS A 332 -16.71 4.61 -16.05
CA LYS A 332 -17.12 4.56 -14.65
C LYS A 332 -16.05 3.87 -13.80
N LEU A 333 -15.62 2.67 -14.20
CA LEU A 333 -14.60 1.91 -13.46
C LEU A 333 -13.30 2.70 -13.32
N VAL A 334 -12.81 3.34 -14.40
CA VAL A 334 -11.58 4.14 -14.35
C VAL A 334 -11.70 5.29 -13.34
N SER A 335 -12.84 5.98 -13.35
CA SER A 335 -13.11 7.09 -12.40
C SER A 335 -13.17 6.60 -10.96
N ASP A 336 -13.90 5.51 -10.71
CA ASP A 336 -14.08 4.96 -9.37
C ASP A 336 -12.77 4.39 -8.83
N ALA A 337 -12.00 3.68 -9.66
CA ALA A 337 -10.73 3.09 -9.29
C ALA A 337 -9.67 4.17 -9.03
N GLU A 338 -9.59 5.21 -9.86
CA GLU A 338 -8.68 6.34 -9.62
C GLU A 338 -9.00 7.04 -8.30
N HIS A 339 -10.29 7.28 -8.04
CA HIS A 339 -10.72 7.89 -6.79
C HIS A 339 -10.36 7.02 -5.58
N HIS A 340 -10.61 5.69 -5.65
CA HIS A 340 -10.32 4.76 -4.57
C HIS A 340 -8.81 4.67 -4.29
N VAL A 341 -7.99 4.43 -5.33
CA VAL A 341 -6.53 4.32 -5.20
C VAL A 341 -5.93 5.59 -4.60
N ASN A 342 -6.30 6.77 -5.12
CA ASN A 342 -5.79 8.04 -4.60
C ASN A 342 -6.25 8.32 -3.17
N ARG A 343 -7.48 7.95 -2.82
CA ARG A 343 -8.01 8.09 -1.47
C ARG A 343 -7.24 7.20 -0.49
N VAL A 344 -7.05 5.93 -0.82
CA VAL A 344 -6.31 4.97 0.00
C VAL A 344 -4.89 5.46 0.23
N TYR A 345 -4.22 5.88 -0.85
CA TYR A 345 -2.85 6.40 -0.81
C TYR A 345 -2.74 7.61 0.11
N LYS A 346 -3.61 8.62 -0.10
CA LYS A 346 -3.59 9.84 0.70
C LYS A 346 -3.83 9.57 2.19
N LEU A 347 -4.87 8.78 2.51
CA LEU A 347 -5.23 8.50 3.90
C LEU A 347 -4.14 7.70 4.62
N GLU A 348 -3.49 6.76 3.93
CA GLU A 348 -2.39 6.00 4.53
C GLU A 348 -1.14 6.87 4.71
N LEU A 349 -0.82 7.71 3.73
CA LEU A 349 0.28 8.66 3.82
C LEU A 349 0.07 9.65 4.98
N ASP A 350 -1.12 10.24 5.10
CA ASP A 350 -1.48 11.15 6.20
C ASP A 350 -1.38 10.44 7.57
N SER A 351 -1.73 9.15 7.62
CA SER A 351 -1.62 8.32 8.83
C SER A 351 -0.17 8.15 9.29
N VAL A 352 0.77 7.88 8.38
CA VAL A 352 2.18 7.65 8.73
C VAL A 352 2.94 8.95 8.95
N VAL A 353 2.60 10.04 8.26
CA VAL A 353 3.21 11.37 8.47
C VAL A 353 2.88 11.93 9.86
N SER A 354 1.71 11.59 10.40
CA SER A 354 1.29 12.00 11.74
C SER A 354 2.01 11.26 12.88
N ASP A 355 2.83 10.24 12.57
CA ASP A 355 3.59 9.50 13.57
C ASP A 355 4.75 10.34 14.13
N SER A 356 4.91 10.35 15.46
CA SER A 356 5.91 11.18 16.13
C SER A 356 7.33 10.63 16.11
N ASP A 357 7.53 9.37 15.67
CA ASP A 357 8.87 8.77 15.56
C ASP A 357 9.57 9.19 14.27
N VAL A 358 10.34 10.26 14.38
CA VAL A 358 11.09 10.90 13.28
C VAL A 358 11.97 9.92 12.48
N ASN A 359 12.50 8.88 13.12
CA ASN A 359 13.43 7.95 12.47
C ASN A 359 12.71 6.91 11.60
N ARG A 360 11.44 6.63 11.90
CA ARG A 360 10.60 5.67 11.17
C ARG A 360 9.70 6.29 10.13
N VAL A 361 9.34 7.55 10.36
CA VAL A 361 8.44 8.27 9.45
C VAL A 361 8.95 8.19 8.02
N ALA A 362 10.25 8.36 7.80
CA ALA A 362 10.82 8.30 6.46
C ALA A 362 10.62 6.92 5.80
N ASP A 363 10.93 5.83 6.50
CA ASP A 363 10.76 4.47 5.98
C ASP A 363 9.29 4.12 5.77
N ASN A 364 8.42 4.50 6.70
CA ASN A 364 6.98 4.28 6.59
C ASN A 364 6.38 5.05 5.41
N ILE A 365 6.78 6.30 5.21
CA ILE A 365 6.35 7.11 4.05
C ILE A 365 6.82 6.45 2.74
N MET A 366 8.09 6.05 2.66
CA MET A 366 8.63 5.40 1.47
C MET A 366 7.97 4.04 1.22
N TYR A 367 7.63 3.30 2.28
CA TYR A 367 6.83 2.08 2.16
C TYR A 367 5.46 2.35 1.55
N VAL A 368 4.73 3.35 2.05
CA VAL A 368 3.41 3.73 1.51
C VAL A 368 3.52 4.17 0.07
N HIS A 369 4.52 5.01 -0.26
CA HIS A 369 4.79 5.41 -1.64
C HIS A 369 4.99 4.19 -2.54
N GLY A 370 5.96 3.32 -2.21
CA GLY A 370 6.26 2.15 -3.02
C GLY A 370 5.09 1.20 -3.17
N TYR A 371 4.40 0.89 -2.07
CA TYR A 371 3.26 -0.03 -2.08
C TYR A 371 2.10 0.48 -2.95
N CYS A 372 1.66 1.72 -2.75
CA CYS A 372 0.57 2.29 -3.54
C CYS A 372 0.91 2.44 -5.02
N GLN A 373 2.17 2.71 -5.34
CA GLN A 373 2.60 2.81 -6.72
C GLN A 373 2.55 1.47 -7.42
N ILE A 374 3.14 0.43 -6.84
CA ILE A 374 3.15 -0.91 -7.44
C ILE A 374 1.75 -1.51 -7.52
N HIS A 375 0.97 -1.38 -6.44
CA HIS A 375 -0.31 -2.09 -6.31
C HIS A 375 -1.55 -1.26 -6.72
N GLY A 376 -1.37 0.02 -6.98
CA GLY A 376 -2.45 0.92 -7.37
C GLY A 376 -2.15 1.75 -8.62
N LEU A 377 -1.19 2.67 -8.54
CA LEU A 377 -0.97 3.68 -9.58
C LEU A 377 -0.44 3.09 -10.89
N GLU A 378 0.43 2.09 -10.86
CA GLU A 378 0.86 1.39 -12.08
C GLU A 378 -0.29 0.67 -12.79
N TYR A 379 -1.24 0.11 -12.03
CA TYR A 379 -2.47 -0.43 -12.62
C TYR A 379 -3.32 0.68 -13.25
N MET A 380 -3.38 1.85 -12.61
CA MET A 380 -4.10 3.00 -13.17
C MET A 380 -3.49 3.49 -14.48
N ASP A 381 -2.16 3.48 -14.61
CA ASP A 381 -1.49 3.79 -15.89
C ASP A 381 -1.96 2.84 -17.00
N ILE A 382 -2.03 1.54 -16.73
CA ILE A 382 -2.49 0.53 -17.69
C ILE A 382 -3.98 0.73 -18.02
N ILE A 383 -4.83 0.83 -17.01
CA ILE A 383 -6.28 0.97 -17.14
C ILE A 383 -6.63 2.23 -17.95
N LYS A 384 -6.00 3.36 -17.67
CA LYS A 384 -6.19 4.62 -18.40
C LYS A 384 -5.70 4.52 -19.85
N ASN A 385 -4.59 3.82 -20.08
CA ASN A 385 -4.10 3.60 -21.42
C ASN A 385 -5.08 2.74 -22.22
N ILE A 386 -5.62 1.67 -21.65
CA ILE A 386 -6.64 0.84 -22.28
C ILE A 386 -7.90 1.69 -22.59
N GLN A 387 -8.35 2.51 -21.66
CA GLN A 387 -9.49 3.41 -21.87
C GLN A 387 -9.29 4.36 -23.05
N SER A 388 -8.07 4.93 -23.21
CA SER A 388 -7.79 5.96 -24.21
C SER A 388 -7.46 5.40 -25.59
N ARG A 389 -6.83 4.22 -25.67
CA ARG A 389 -6.25 3.65 -26.89
C ARG A 389 -6.84 2.29 -27.27
N GLY A 390 -7.72 1.72 -26.44
CA GLY A 390 -8.17 0.34 -26.59
C GLY A 390 -7.00 -0.64 -26.45
N ASN A 391 -6.97 -1.69 -27.27
CA ASN A 391 -5.87 -2.67 -27.30
C ASN A 391 -4.60 -2.16 -27.99
N ASN A 392 -4.61 -0.98 -28.57
CA ASN A 392 -3.41 -0.42 -29.19
C ASN A 392 -2.47 0.18 -28.12
N ILE A 393 -1.83 -0.71 -27.38
CA ILE A 393 -0.82 -0.36 -26.39
C ILE A 393 0.59 -0.24 -26.98
N THR A 394 0.72 -0.34 -28.30
CA THR A 394 1.98 -0.08 -28.97
C THR A 394 2.48 1.32 -28.64
N GLY A 395 3.68 1.41 -28.04
CA GLY A 395 4.26 2.67 -27.56
C GLY A 395 3.72 3.17 -26.22
N PHE A 396 2.95 2.34 -25.48
CA PHE A 396 2.63 2.64 -24.08
C PHE A 396 3.91 2.69 -23.24
N TYR A 397 4.07 3.76 -22.51
CA TYR A 397 5.16 3.94 -21.56
C TYR A 397 4.59 4.35 -20.20
N PRO A 398 4.72 3.49 -19.16
CA PRO A 398 4.23 3.81 -17.82
C PRO A 398 4.85 5.11 -17.30
N ARG A 399 4.09 5.87 -16.53
CA ARG A 399 4.56 7.12 -15.92
C ARG A 399 4.85 7.00 -14.44
N THR A 400 4.35 5.94 -13.83
CA THR A 400 4.53 5.68 -12.40
C THR A 400 5.94 5.18 -12.12
N ILE A 401 6.55 5.72 -11.09
CA ILE A 401 7.83 5.27 -10.50
C ILE A 401 7.52 4.75 -9.11
N SER A 402 8.02 3.57 -8.79
CA SER A 402 7.93 2.96 -7.48
C SER A 402 9.20 3.18 -6.68
N TYR A 403 9.13 3.16 -5.35
CA TYR A 403 10.26 3.47 -4.48
C TYR A 403 10.51 2.36 -3.46
N SER A 404 11.78 2.13 -3.13
CA SER A 404 12.16 1.30 -2.00
C SER A 404 12.15 2.10 -0.69
N THR A 405 12.11 1.42 0.44
CA THR A 405 12.52 1.99 1.72
C THR A 405 14.04 2.14 1.78
N PHE A 406 14.55 2.84 2.80
CA PHE A 406 15.99 3.05 2.98
C PHE A 406 16.67 1.80 3.54
N PHE A 407 17.95 1.62 3.19
CA PHE A 407 18.87 0.72 3.88
C PHE A 407 19.98 1.56 4.52
N GLY A 408 20.30 1.31 5.78
CA GLY A 408 21.29 2.05 6.55
C GLY A 408 20.67 2.90 7.66
N SER A 409 21.39 3.89 8.15
CA SER A 409 20.92 4.72 9.25
C SER A 409 19.97 5.82 8.78
N PRO A 410 18.97 6.18 9.59
CA PRO A 410 18.14 7.36 9.32
C PRO A 410 18.98 8.64 9.26
N THR A 411 18.64 9.52 8.32
CA THR A 411 19.27 10.83 8.13
C THR A 411 18.21 11.90 7.92
N SER A 412 18.60 13.17 8.11
CA SER A 412 17.71 14.31 7.77
C SER A 412 17.42 14.39 6.29
N ASP A 413 18.41 14.08 5.43
CA ASP A 413 18.21 14.08 3.97
C ASP A 413 17.23 12.99 3.53
N ALA A 414 17.29 11.78 4.12
CA ALA A 414 16.32 10.72 3.88
C ALA A 414 14.90 11.15 4.26
N ARG A 415 14.76 11.83 5.42
CA ARG A 415 13.49 12.36 5.87
C ARG A 415 12.93 13.43 4.92
N ILE A 416 13.79 14.38 4.51
CA ILE A 416 13.41 15.43 3.56
C ILE A 416 12.97 14.80 2.23
N LEU A 417 13.67 13.79 1.74
CA LEU A 417 13.29 13.07 0.53
C LEU A 417 11.91 12.43 0.69
N ALA A 418 11.70 11.67 1.75
CA ALA A 418 10.44 10.96 1.98
C ALA A 418 9.23 11.90 2.08
N LEU A 419 9.40 13.08 2.68
CA LEU A 419 8.34 14.08 2.83
C LEU A 419 8.03 14.87 1.54
N ARG A 420 8.83 14.74 0.49
CA ARG A 420 8.57 15.44 -0.76
C ARG A 420 7.34 14.87 -1.46
N PRO A 421 6.49 15.73 -2.02
CA PRO A 421 5.52 15.27 -3.00
C PRO A 421 6.23 14.53 -4.13
N GLU A 422 5.63 13.47 -4.62
CA GLU A 422 6.24 12.62 -5.64
C GLU A 422 6.74 13.42 -6.86
N LYS A 423 5.96 14.44 -7.28
CA LYS A 423 6.33 15.35 -8.38
C LYS A 423 7.63 16.16 -8.14
N ASP A 424 7.98 16.39 -6.88
CA ASP A 424 9.11 17.23 -6.46
C ASP A 424 10.32 16.41 -6.01
N MET A 425 10.30 15.08 -6.17
CA MET A 425 11.46 14.24 -5.90
C MET A 425 12.60 14.57 -6.88
N PRO A 426 13.88 14.59 -6.41
CA PRO A 426 15.01 14.96 -7.24
C PRO A 426 15.28 13.95 -8.36
N GLU A 427 15.78 14.41 -9.49
CA GLU A 427 16.05 13.59 -10.68
C GLU A 427 16.92 12.34 -10.42
N PRO A 428 17.94 12.34 -9.54
CA PRO A 428 18.69 11.14 -9.23
C PRO A 428 17.84 10.01 -8.62
N PHE A 429 16.66 10.34 -8.10
CA PHE A 429 15.74 9.40 -7.51
C PHE A 429 14.45 9.23 -8.34
N LYS A 430 13.97 10.30 -8.95
CA LYS A 430 12.86 10.28 -9.91
C LYS A 430 13.32 10.90 -11.23
N PRO A 431 13.70 10.09 -12.23
CA PRO A 431 14.11 10.60 -13.53
C PRO A 431 13.03 11.45 -14.19
N LYS A 432 13.44 12.52 -14.86
CA LYS A 432 12.54 13.37 -15.64
C LYS A 432 12.13 12.69 -16.94
N PHE A 433 10.96 13.04 -17.45
CA PHE A 433 10.55 12.68 -18.79
C PHE A 433 11.35 13.47 -19.84
N LEU A 434 11.87 12.76 -20.82
CA LEU A 434 12.38 13.30 -22.07
C LEU A 434 11.45 12.85 -23.19
N ASN A 435 10.63 13.78 -23.70
CA ASN A 435 9.52 13.46 -24.58
C ASN A 435 8.53 12.50 -23.89
N GLU A 436 8.37 11.29 -24.39
CA GLU A 436 7.43 10.29 -23.84
C GLU A 436 8.11 9.22 -22.95
N ARG A 437 9.42 9.31 -22.70
CA ARG A 437 10.19 8.31 -21.94
C ARG A 437 10.99 8.94 -20.82
N PHE A 438 11.26 8.19 -19.78
CA PHE A 438 12.17 8.66 -18.75
C PHE A 438 13.60 8.79 -19.27
N ASN A 439 14.28 9.82 -18.77
CA ASN A 439 15.71 10.00 -18.93
C ASN A 439 16.45 8.88 -18.19
N LYS A 440 17.02 7.93 -18.92
CA LYS A 440 17.65 6.74 -18.34
C LYS A 440 19.03 7.05 -17.80
N ILE A 441 19.50 6.26 -16.85
CA ILE A 441 20.87 6.31 -16.36
C ILE A 441 21.81 5.84 -17.46
N ALA A 442 22.80 6.66 -17.80
CA ALA A 442 23.86 6.36 -18.75
C ALA A 442 25.12 5.80 -18.07
N SER A 443 25.47 6.29 -16.88
CA SER A 443 26.57 5.77 -16.08
C SER A 443 26.38 6.00 -14.60
N VAL A 444 27.00 5.12 -13.80
CA VAL A 444 27.12 5.25 -12.34
C VAL A 444 28.60 5.29 -11.99
N LYS A 445 29.02 6.31 -11.24
CA LYS A 445 30.35 6.45 -10.67
C LYS A 445 30.24 6.43 -9.16
N GLY A 446 30.91 5.50 -8.52
CA GLY A 446 30.92 5.32 -7.08
C GLY A 446 32.21 5.84 -6.44
N TYR A 447 32.07 6.72 -5.47
CA TYR A 447 33.20 7.28 -4.72
C TYR A 447 33.47 6.45 -3.46
N ILE A 448 34.77 6.25 -3.17
CA ILE A 448 35.27 5.41 -2.09
C ILE A 448 35.91 6.31 -1.04
N VAL A 449 35.49 6.18 0.20
CA VAL A 449 36.18 6.75 1.37
C VAL A 449 36.91 5.65 2.13
N ARG A 450 38.00 6.00 2.81
CA ARG A 450 38.77 5.05 3.63
C ARG A 450 38.61 5.37 5.11
N ILE A 451 38.13 4.40 5.86
CA ILE A 451 37.96 4.51 7.31
C ILE A 451 38.67 3.34 7.97
N GLY A 452 39.68 3.64 8.79
CA GLY A 452 40.51 2.60 9.41
C GLY A 452 41.21 1.68 8.40
N GLY A 453 41.52 2.20 7.20
CA GLY A 453 42.11 1.43 6.11
C GLY A 453 41.12 0.66 5.22
N ALA A 454 39.90 0.46 5.67
CA ALA A 454 38.85 -0.23 4.90
C ALA A 454 38.18 0.72 3.89
N LYS A 455 37.89 0.19 2.70
CA LYS A 455 37.11 0.90 1.68
C LYS A 455 35.64 0.92 2.03
N ARG A 456 35.00 2.09 1.93
CA ARG A 456 33.58 2.31 2.22
C ARG A 456 32.94 3.11 1.09
N VAL A 457 31.63 3.01 0.96
CA VAL A 457 30.88 3.85 0.04
C VAL A 457 30.86 5.28 0.56
N GLY A 458 31.40 6.23 -0.19
CA GLY A 458 31.41 7.66 0.13
C GLY A 458 30.27 8.41 -0.55
N GLY A 459 30.03 8.11 -1.84
CA GLY A 459 29.02 8.80 -2.61
C GLY A 459 28.82 8.18 -3.99
N LEU A 460 27.87 8.73 -4.74
CA LEU A 460 27.56 8.37 -6.11
C LEU A 460 27.49 9.61 -7.01
N GLU A 461 27.93 9.48 -8.25
CA GLU A 461 27.58 10.38 -9.34
C GLU A 461 26.79 9.59 -10.38
N ILE A 462 25.57 10.02 -10.64
CA ILE A 462 24.71 9.43 -11.66
C ILE A 462 24.68 10.38 -12.85
N THR A 463 25.03 9.86 -14.03
CA THR A 463 24.90 10.57 -15.30
C THR A 463 23.74 9.97 -16.08
N PHE A 464 22.82 10.82 -16.53
CA PHE A 464 21.68 10.44 -17.36
C PHE A 464 21.99 10.56 -18.87
N GLU A 465 21.15 9.94 -19.72
CA GLU A 465 21.33 9.95 -21.18
C GLU A 465 21.33 11.36 -21.80
N ASN A 466 20.62 12.31 -21.19
CA ASN A 466 20.64 13.72 -21.62
C ASN A 466 21.91 14.49 -21.19
N GLY A 467 22.87 13.82 -20.54
CA GLY A 467 24.11 14.39 -20.05
C GLY A 467 24.00 15.08 -18.69
N SER A 468 22.81 15.17 -18.06
CA SER A 468 22.68 15.70 -16.70
C SER A 468 23.41 14.80 -15.71
N LYS A 469 24.10 15.42 -14.73
CA LYS A 469 24.89 14.73 -13.72
C LYS A 469 24.47 15.15 -12.34
N TYR A 470 24.35 14.19 -11.46
CA TYR A 470 23.99 14.39 -10.07
C TYR A 470 24.94 13.65 -9.16
N GLN A 471 25.67 14.41 -8.34
CA GLN A 471 26.51 13.87 -7.31
C GLN A 471 25.79 13.91 -5.97
N GLN A 472 25.84 12.82 -5.24
CA GLN A 472 25.28 12.64 -3.91
C GLN A 472 26.35 12.05 -2.99
N GLY A 473 26.37 12.44 -1.73
CA GLY A 473 27.40 12.03 -0.80
C GLY A 473 28.77 12.72 -1.06
N GLN A 474 29.84 12.10 -0.57
CA GLN A 474 31.19 12.65 -0.66
C GLN A 474 31.92 12.20 -1.92
N ALA A 475 32.33 13.14 -2.76
CA ALA A 475 33.24 12.86 -3.87
C ALA A 475 34.70 12.71 -3.37
N THR A 476 35.39 11.73 -3.93
CA THR A 476 36.80 11.45 -3.65
C THR A 476 37.56 11.15 -4.93
N ASN A 477 38.91 11.14 -4.83
CA ASN A 477 39.75 10.74 -5.97
C ASN A 477 39.70 9.22 -6.24
N GLU A 478 39.43 8.41 -5.19
CA GLU A 478 39.26 6.96 -5.36
C GLU A 478 37.81 6.67 -5.75
N HIS A 479 37.62 6.10 -6.94
CA HIS A 479 36.31 5.81 -7.48
C HIS A 479 36.31 4.65 -8.47
N GLU A 480 35.15 4.05 -8.66
CA GLU A 480 34.85 3.06 -9.70
C GLU A 480 33.71 3.59 -10.58
N ILE A 481 33.68 3.18 -11.86
CA ILE A 481 32.67 3.63 -12.82
C ILE A 481 32.17 2.48 -13.69
N VAL A 482 30.89 2.46 -13.97
CA VAL A 482 30.28 1.63 -15.02
C VAL A 482 29.46 2.50 -15.98
N ASN A 483 29.71 2.30 -17.27
CA ASN A 483 28.86 2.86 -18.32
C ASN A 483 27.82 1.83 -18.73
N LEU A 484 26.54 2.21 -18.68
CA LEU A 484 25.45 1.28 -18.93
C LEU A 484 25.32 0.88 -20.41
N LYS A 485 25.72 1.75 -21.34
CA LYS A 485 25.68 1.48 -22.80
C LYS A 485 24.32 0.98 -23.29
N GLY A 486 23.25 1.57 -22.77
CA GLY A 486 21.88 1.18 -23.08
C GLY A 486 21.32 0.02 -22.24
N ASN A 487 22.15 -0.64 -21.42
CA ASN A 487 21.68 -1.60 -20.42
C ASN A 487 21.00 -0.89 -19.26
N LEU A 488 20.27 -1.64 -18.44
CA LEU A 488 19.56 -1.14 -17.26
C LEU A 488 20.16 -1.73 -15.99
N ILE A 489 20.02 -1.05 -14.87
CA ILE A 489 20.42 -1.59 -13.57
C ILE A 489 19.34 -2.59 -13.14
N LYS A 490 19.70 -3.87 -13.10
CA LYS A 490 18.80 -4.96 -12.73
C LYS A 490 18.67 -5.09 -11.22
N THR A 491 19.79 -5.05 -10.50
CA THR A 491 19.82 -5.17 -9.04
C THR A 491 20.87 -4.27 -8.43
N LEU A 492 20.62 -3.88 -7.18
CA LEU A 492 21.61 -3.26 -6.30
C LEU A 492 21.65 -4.07 -5.00
N GLU A 493 22.81 -4.64 -4.70
CA GLU A 493 23.08 -5.35 -3.46
C GLU A 493 23.91 -4.45 -2.55
N VAL A 494 23.53 -4.33 -1.29
CA VAL A 494 24.21 -3.46 -0.32
C VAL A 494 24.49 -4.19 0.98
N TRP A 495 25.65 -3.89 1.57
CA TRP A 495 26.08 -4.37 2.87
C TRP A 495 26.44 -3.19 3.75
N GLY A 496 26.12 -3.29 5.05
CA GLY A 496 26.46 -2.25 6.00
C GLY A 496 25.83 -2.45 7.38
N ASN A 497 26.37 -1.81 8.37
CA ASN A 497 25.84 -1.78 9.72
C ASN A 497 25.71 -0.33 10.18
N GLY A 498 24.55 0.27 9.95
CA GLY A 498 24.29 1.68 10.25
C GLY A 498 24.95 2.68 9.27
N ALA A 499 25.77 2.20 8.33
CA ALA A 499 26.34 2.93 7.20
C ALA A 499 26.65 1.93 6.11
N ILE A 500 26.89 2.41 4.87
CA ILE A 500 27.06 1.56 3.70
C ILE A 500 28.53 1.16 3.53
N ASP A 501 28.82 -0.11 3.71
CA ASP A 501 30.15 -0.67 3.54
C ASP A 501 30.48 -0.94 2.06
N GLU A 502 29.55 -1.64 1.38
CA GLU A 502 29.67 -2.02 -0.01
C GLU A 502 28.31 -1.86 -0.73
N ALA A 503 28.38 -1.42 -1.97
CA ALA A 503 27.27 -1.39 -2.91
C ALA A 503 27.69 -2.05 -4.23
N LYS A 504 26.89 -3.03 -4.71
CA LYS A 504 27.15 -3.80 -5.92
C LYS A 504 25.98 -3.67 -6.88
N PHE A 505 26.19 -2.99 -7.99
CA PHE A 505 25.24 -2.84 -9.08
C PHE A 505 25.44 -3.95 -10.11
N THR A 506 24.36 -4.60 -10.51
CA THR A 506 24.38 -5.60 -11.59
C THR A 506 23.48 -5.11 -12.72
N LEU A 507 24.01 -5.05 -13.94
CA LEU A 507 23.30 -4.63 -15.14
C LEU A 507 22.57 -5.80 -15.81
N THR A 508 21.68 -5.48 -16.75
CA THR A 508 20.91 -6.49 -17.51
C THR A 508 21.78 -7.38 -18.38
N ASN A 509 22.95 -6.91 -18.83
CA ASN A 509 23.94 -7.70 -19.58
C ASN A 509 24.90 -8.53 -18.69
N GLY A 510 24.75 -8.43 -17.35
CA GLY A 510 25.61 -9.11 -16.39
C GLY A 510 26.86 -8.34 -15.94
N ASP A 511 27.13 -7.15 -16.50
CA ASP A 511 28.21 -6.29 -16.01
C ASP A 511 27.95 -5.88 -14.56
N VAL A 512 29.02 -5.72 -13.79
CA VAL A 512 28.97 -5.42 -12.36
C VAL A 512 29.85 -4.21 -12.04
N LEU A 513 29.33 -3.30 -11.21
CA LEU A 513 30.07 -2.26 -10.51
C LEU A 513 30.04 -2.55 -9.01
N THR A 514 31.20 -2.68 -8.38
CA THR A 514 31.31 -2.81 -6.91
C THR A 514 32.02 -1.59 -6.35
N ILE A 515 31.41 -0.96 -5.33
CA ILE A 515 31.92 0.24 -4.65
C ILE A 515 32.08 -0.11 -3.17
N GLY A 516 33.25 0.19 -2.60
CA GLY A 516 33.53 -0.14 -1.21
C GLY A 516 34.04 -1.56 -1.02
N GLN A 517 33.94 -2.07 0.21
CA GLN A 517 34.39 -3.41 0.57
C GLN A 517 33.48 -3.96 1.67
N ARG A 518 32.98 -5.15 1.47
CA ARG A 518 32.12 -5.85 2.44
C ARG A 518 32.84 -6.03 3.78
N ASN A 519 32.20 -5.55 4.84
CA ASN A 519 32.71 -5.64 6.22
C ASN A 519 31.61 -6.00 7.23
N SER A 520 30.38 -6.12 6.76
CA SER A 520 29.20 -6.46 7.57
C SER A 520 28.48 -7.65 6.96
N SER A 521 27.78 -8.40 7.82
CA SER A 521 26.85 -9.45 7.41
C SER A 521 25.45 -8.92 7.07
N ASN A 522 25.11 -7.71 7.55
CA ASN A 522 23.83 -7.09 7.23
C ASN A 522 23.78 -6.78 5.74
N TYR A 523 22.73 -7.25 5.10
CA TYR A 523 22.61 -7.30 3.65
C TYR A 523 21.20 -6.95 3.21
N ARG A 524 21.11 -6.23 2.09
CA ARG A 524 19.86 -6.03 1.37
C ARG A 524 20.10 -6.08 -0.12
N LYS A 525 19.21 -6.73 -0.84
CA LYS A 525 19.11 -6.70 -2.27
C LYS A 525 17.91 -5.85 -2.68
N PHE A 526 18.15 -4.85 -3.50
CA PHE A 526 17.14 -4.08 -4.18
C PHE A 526 16.92 -4.70 -5.56
N SER A 527 15.76 -5.27 -5.75
CA SER A 527 15.26 -5.78 -7.03
C SER A 527 13.74 -5.77 -6.98
N LEU A 528 13.12 -5.64 -8.13
CA LEU A 528 11.68 -5.74 -8.29
C LEU A 528 11.41 -6.40 -9.64
N ASP A 529 10.69 -7.52 -9.63
CA ASP A 529 10.42 -8.28 -10.83
C ASP A 529 9.63 -7.45 -11.86
N GLY A 530 9.98 -7.60 -13.13
CA GLY A 530 9.40 -6.79 -14.20
C GLY A 530 9.78 -5.31 -14.17
N HIS A 531 10.76 -4.91 -13.35
CA HIS A 531 11.21 -3.54 -13.22
C HIS A 531 12.75 -3.45 -13.33
N TYR A 532 13.24 -2.25 -13.51
CA TYR A 532 14.65 -1.91 -13.41
C TYR A 532 14.83 -0.74 -12.45
N ILE A 533 16.01 -0.60 -11.87
CA ILE A 533 16.36 0.54 -11.02
C ILE A 533 16.60 1.73 -11.95
N CYS A 534 15.74 2.73 -11.86
CA CYS A 534 15.79 3.94 -12.68
C CYS A 534 16.40 5.15 -11.97
N GLY A 535 16.57 5.07 -10.63
CA GLY A 535 17.21 6.10 -9.85
C GLY A 535 17.77 5.56 -8.55
N VAL A 536 18.70 6.29 -7.96
CA VAL A 536 19.34 5.96 -6.69
C VAL A 536 19.46 7.21 -5.84
N PHE A 537 19.13 7.09 -4.58
CA PHE A 537 19.35 8.11 -3.56
C PHE A 537 20.37 7.60 -2.55
N ILE A 538 21.33 8.45 -2.18
CA ILE A 538 22.30 8.19 -1.13
C ILE A 538 22.47 9.44 -0.27
N ALA A 539 22.61 9.25 1.04
CA ALA A 539 22.87 10.34 1.99
C ALA A 539 24.03 10.02 2.91
N ASN A 540 24.76 11.05 3.34
CA ASN A 540 25.87 10.96 4.27
C ASN A 540 25.89 12.09 5.32
N ASP A 541 24.73 12.69 5.57
CA ASP A 541 24.55 13.81 6.51
C ASP A 541 24.60 13.39 8.00
N ARG A 542 24.96 12.13 8.27
CA ARG A 542 25.11 11.66 9.65
C ARG A 542 26.49 12.06 10.21
N SER A 543 26.49 12.76 11.33
CA SER A 543 27.71 13.11 12.06
C SER A 543 28.50 11.86 12.49
N GLY A 544 29.82 11.92 12.37
CA GLY A 544 30.74 10.85 12.81
C GLY A 544 31.03 9.76 11.79
N LEU A 545 30.45 9.81 10.59
CA LEU A 545 30.72 8.80 9.55
C LEU A 545 31.90 9.14 8.61
N ALA A 546 32.65 10.21 8.88
CA ALA A 546 33.82 10.62 8.07
C ALA A 546 33.58 10.59 6.56
N GLY A 547 32.40 11.01 6.10
CA GLY A 547 32.00 11.03 4.70
C GLY A 547 31.50 9.70 4.15
N GLN A 548 31.40 8.64 4.95
CA GLN A 548 30.75 7.39 4.55
C GLN A 548 29.24 7.60 4.35
N ALA A 549 28.71 6.95 3.33
CA ALA A 549 27.27 6.95 3.09
C ALA A 549 26.51 6.33 4.26
N ALA A 550 25.49 7.03 4.76
CA ALA A 550 24.68 6.59 5.90
C ALA A 550 23.53 5.69 5.48
N ASN A 551 22.90 6.01 4.36
CA ASN A 551 21.80 5.21 3.82
C ASN A 551 21.73 5.28 2.30
N ILE A 552 20.93 4.36 1.73
CA ILE A 552 20.67 4.26 0.31
C ILE A 552 19.22 3.79 0.08
N ALA A 553 18.59 4.32 -0.96
CA ALA A 553 17.31 3.86 -1.48
C ALA A 553 17.32 3.88 -3.01
N VAL A 554 16.41 3.15 -3.64
CA VAL A 554 16.29 3.10 -5.09
C VAL A 554 14.87 3.40 -5.54
N SER A 555 14.74 3.85 -6.76
CA SER A 555 13.47 3.91 -7.47
C SER A 555 13.44 2.90 -8.61
N TYR A 556 12.24 2.42 -8.90
CA TYR A 556 11.98 1.40 -9.90
C TYR A 556 11.05 1.92 -10.98
N HIS A 557 11.30 1.51 -12.20
CA HIS A 557 10.38 1.72 -13.30
C HIS A 557 10.10 0.40 -14.00
N GLN A 558 8.84 0.24 -14.43
CA GLN A 558 8.40 -0.97 -15.09
C GLN A 558 9.16 -1.19 -16.41
N LEU A 559 9.65 -2.42 -16.63
CA LEU A 559 10.18 -2.86 -17.91
C LEU A 559 9.01 -2.95 -18.90
N VAL A 560 9.09 -2.16 -19.96
CA VAL A 560 8.21 -2.26 -21.13
C VAL A 560 9.13 -2.67 -22.26
N GLU A 561 8.97 -3.89 -22.74
CA GLU A 561 9.66 -4.40 -23.91
C GLU A 561 9.02 -3.91 -25.22
#